data_1b1daa3840080b1f815c4a5ad4e06b8e
#
_entry.id   1b1daa3840080b1f815c4a5ad4e06b8e
#
_cell.length_a   1.000
_cell.length_b   1.000
_cell.length_c   1.000
_cell.angle_alpha   90.00
_cell.angle_beta   90.00
_cell.angle_gamma   90.00
#
_symmetry.space_group_name_H-M   'P 1'
#
loop_
_entity.id
_entity.type
_entity.pdbx_description
1 polymer ?
#
loop_
_entity_poly.entity_id
_entity_poly.type
_entity_poly.pdbx_seq_one_letter_code
_entity_poly.pdbx_strand_id
1 'polypeptide(L)'
;MSKVKRIWAILENLAFFIFCTVVILFLMQLFCFTSFRIPSDSMEPALKDGDRILVNKMIKGARLFDVFAALNNEDVVIHRMPGFGNFKRNDILVFNFPYQMNRWDSVRMDVMQYYVKRCIALPGDTLEIRGGFYKIRGCDEQLGNHNAQYYIANLEHPEQHGIVVGTFPYDKQIGWTIREFGPLPIPKKGQIVMMNRTNCLLYRQLIGWEQKKKLRIKDGQIVLGDSVITQYRFKKNYYFVSGDNMANSQDSRYWGMLPEEYIVGKASRIWYSEDKFTEKPRWNRIMKKIK
;
A
#
# COMPACT_ATOMS: atom_id res chain seq x y z
N MET A 1 -35.35 41.94 26.86
CA MET A 1 -35.36 40.51 26.48
C MET A 1 -35.53 39.68 27.74
N SER A 2 -36.54 38.81 27.84
CA SER A 2 -36.75 38.00 29.05
C SER A 2 -35.57 37.03 29.23
N LYS A 3 -35.24 36.68 30.50
CA LYS A 3 -34.16 35.71 30.81
C LYS A 3 -34.28 34.40 29.97
N VAL A 4 -35.50 33.96 29.74
CA VAL A 4 -35.84 32.79 28.91
C VAL A 4 -35.35 32.95 27.49
N LYS A 5 -35.63 34.06 26.80
CA LYS A 5 -35.19 34.32 25.42
C LYS A 5 -33.63 34.33 25.32
N ARG A 6 -32.98 34.83 26.35
CA ARG A 6 -31.50 34.84 26.39
C ARG A 6 -30.93 33.42 26.54
N ILE A 7 -31.55 32.57 27.36
CA ILE A 7 -31.16 31.16 27.54
C ILE A 7 -31.37 30.41 26.22
N TRP A 8 -32.51 30.57 25.56
CA TRP A 8 -32.78 29.95 24.28
C TRP A 8 -31.76 30.35 23.21
N ALA A 9 -31.42 31.63 23.10
CA ALA A 9 -30.39 32.08 22.15
C ALA A 9 -29.00 31.48 22.43
N ILE A 10 -28.63 31.29 23.72
CA ILE A 10 -27.37 30.61 24.09
C ILE A 10 -27.39 29.15 23.67
N LEU A 11 -28.51 28.44 23.90
CA LEU A 11 -28.65 27.03 23.51
C LEU A 11 -28.60 26.83 21.99
N GLU A 12 -29.29 27.72 21.24
CA GLU A 12 -29.22 27.69 19.76
C GLU A 12 -27.81 27.91 19.23
N ASN A 13 -27.09 28.91 19.76
CA ASN A 13 -25.70 29.16 19.37
C ASN A 13 -24.77 27.98 19.72
N LEU A 14 -24.96 27.37 20.89
CA LEU A 14 -24.20 26.21 21.32
C LEU A 14 -24.46 25.00 20.40
N ALA A 15 -25.73 24.75 20.10
CA ALA A 15 -26.13 23.67 19.18
C ALA A 15 -25.56 23.90 17.78
N PHE A 16 -25.62 25.12 17.26
CA PHE A 16 -25.01 25.48 15.98
C PHE A 16 -23.48 25.28 15.98
N PHE A 17 -22.80 25.71 17.05
CA PHE A 17 -21.37 25.52 17.18
C PHE A 17 -20.97 24.03 17.22
N ILE A 18 -21.71 23.22 17.97
CA ILE A 18 -21.52 21.77 18.02
C ILE A 18 -21.74 21.16 16.62
N PHE A 19 -22.80 21.53 15.94
CA PHE A 19 -23.08 21.07 14.58
C PHE A 19 -21.94 21.41 13.61
N CYS A 20 -21.49 22.67 13.58
CA CYS A 20 -20.38 23.10 12.74
C CYS A 20 -19.10 22.32 13.07
N THR A 21 -18.80 22.09 14.35
CA THR A 21 -17.63 21.32 14.78
C THR A 21 -17.70 19.88 14.27
N VAL A 22 -18.85 19.22 14.41
CA VAL A 22 -19.06 17.85 13.92
C VAL A 22 -18.88 17.78 12.39
N VAL A 23 -19.45 18.74 11.65
CA VAL A 23 -19.30 18.82 10.20
C VAL A 23 -17.83 19.00 9.81
N ILE A 24 -17.11 19.91 10.47
CA ILE A 24 -15.67 20.14 10.21
C ILE A 24 -14.87 18.87 10.48
N LEU A 25 -15.08 18.20 11.61
CA LEU A 25 -14.40 16.95 11.94
C LEU A 25 -14.69 15.84 10.92
N PHE A 26 -15.93 15.73 10.48
CA PHE A 26 -16.35 14.80 9.43
C PHE A 26 -15.63 15.10 8.10
N LEU A 27 -15.60 16.36 7.67
CA LEU A 27 -14.88 16.76 6.45
C LEU A 27 -13.38 16.52 6.56
N MET A 28 -12.78 16.80 7.72
CA MET A 28 -11.37 16.47 7.98
C MET A 28 -11.10 14.96 7.89
N GLN A 29 -11.99 14.13 8.45
CA GLN A 29 -11.88 12.68 8.35
C GLN A 29 -12.05 12.19 6.90
N LEU A 30 -12.94 12.80 6.14
CA LEU A 30 -13.18 12.42 4.75
C LEU A 30 -12.00 12.80 3.85
N PHE A 31 -11.46 14.00 3.97
CA PHE A 31 -10.50 14.57 3.01
C PHE A 31 -9.05 14.63 3.49
N CYS A 32 -8.82 14.81 4.78
CA CYS A 32 -7.48 15.11 5.29
C CYS A 32 -6.82 13.93 6.01
N PHE A 33 -7.50 13.38 7.02
CA PHE A 33 -6.93 12.37 7.90
C PHE A 33 -7.94 11.25 8.17
N THR A 34 -7.41 10.07 8.46
CA THR A 34 -8.22 8.94 8.93
C THR A 34 -7.41 8.12 9.92
N SER A 35 -8.11 7.36 10.77
CA SER A 35 -7.47 6.51 11.76
C SER A 35 -7.64 5.04 11.40
N PHE A 36 -6.55 4.25 11.60
CA PHE A 36 -6.58 2.80 11.46
C PHE A 36 -5.98 2.15 12.70
N ARG A 37 -6.55 1.01 13.11
CA ARG A 37 -5.98 0.11 14.10
C ARG A 37 -5.08 -0.90 13.39
N ILE A 38 -3.91 -1.16 13.94
CA ILE A 38 -2.97 -2.18 13.47
C ILE A 38 -3.38 -3.52 14.10
N PRO A 39 -3.74 -4.54 13.29
CA PRO A 39 -4.21 -5.81 13.80
C PRO A 39 -3.13 -6.91 13.82
N SER A 40 -1.91 -6.64 13.33
CA SER A 40 -0.86 -7.64 13.12
C SER A 40 0.54 -7.10 13.41
N ASP A 41 1.49 -8.01 13.53
CA ASP A 41 2.90 -7.77 13.79
C ASP A 41 3.77 -7.53 12.54
N SER A 42 3.17 -7.57 11.34
CA SER A 42 3.92 -7.50 10.07
C SER A 42 4.74 -6.21 9.87
N MET A 43 4.46 -5.18 10.67
CA MET A 43 5.17 -3.90 10.67
C MET A 43 6.01 -3.68 11.93
N GLU A 44 6.21 -4.71 12.76
CA GLU A 44 7.12 -4.61 13.91
C GLU A 44 8.58 -4.43 13.45
N PRO A 45 9.35 -3.60 14.14
CA PRO A 45 9.07 -2.91 15.40
C PRO A 45 8.43 -1.52 15.23
N ALA A 46 8.30 -1.01 13.99
CA ALA A 46 7.80 0.35 13.76
C ALA A 46 6.35 0.52 14.26
N LEU A 47 5.48 -0.40 13.90
CA LEU A 47 4.10 -0.48 14.37
C LEU A 47 3.86 -1.82 15.04
N LYS A 48 3.10 -1.82 16.14
CA LYS A 48 2.71 -3.01 16.88
C LYS A 48 1.21 -3.23 16.82
N ASP A 49 0.79 -4.48 16.99
CA ASP A 49 -0.62 -4.80 17.18
C ASP A 49 -1.20 -3.96 18.34
N GLY A 50 -2.40 -3.38 18.12
CA GLY A 50 -3.06 -2.46 19.03
C GLY A 50 -2.66 -0.99 18.90
N ASP A 51 -1.69 -0.64 18.05
CA ASP A 51 -1.44 0.76 17.70
C ASP A 51 -2.61 1.32 16.86
N ARG A 52 -3.02 2.55 17.14
CA ARG A 52 -3.92 3.33 16.29
C ARG A 52 -3.15 4.45 15.62
N ILE A 53 -3.10 4.42 14.32
CA ILE A 53 -2.30 5.33 13.52
C ILE A 53 -3.16 6.40 12.86
N LEU A 54 -2.61 7.61 12.77
CA LEU A 54 -3.18 8.72 12.01
C LEU A 54 -2.57 8.71 10.60
N VAL A 55 -3.44 8.64 9.59
CA VAL A 55 -3.07 8.55 8.17
C VAL A 55 -3.39 9.86 7.48
N ASN A 56 -2.38 10.47 6.87
CA ASN A 56 -2.49 11.70 6.09
C ASN A 56 -2.84 11.35 4.64
N LYS A 57 -4.03 11.77 4.19
CA LYS A 57 -4.53 11.60 2.82
C LYS A 57 -4.09 12.73 1.88
N MET A 58 -3.75 13.90 2.44
CA MET A 58 -3.49 15.11 1.66
C MET A 58 -2.24 15.03 0.79
N ILE A 59 -1.32 14.09 1.04
CA ILE A 59 -0.09 13.96 0.25
C ILE A 59 -0.41 13.74 -1.23
N LYS A 60 -1.30 12.81 -1.54
CA LYS A 60 -1.75 12.51 -2.91
C LYS A 60 -3.21 12.88 -3.16
N GLY A 61 -3.87 13.48 -2.16
CA GLY A 61 -5.29 13.81 -2.17
C GLY A 61 -6.19 12.62 -1.79
N ALA A 62 -7.37 12.96 -1.28
CA ALA A 62 -8.39 11.96 -0.93
C ALA A 62 -8.91 11.23 -2.18
N ARG A 63 -9.32 9.99 -1.99
CA ARG A 63 -9.90 9.15 -3.05
C ARG A 63 -11.42 9.28 -3.03
N LEU A 64 -12.02 9.47 -4.20
CA LEU A 64 -13.46 9.53 -4.41
C LEU A 64 -13.82 8.39 -5.36
N PHE A 65 -14.67 7.49 -4.92
CA PHE A 65 -15.19 6.38 -5.72
C PHE A 65 -16.52 5.90 -5.16
N ASP A 66 -17.27 5.19 -5.96
CA ASP A 66 -18.53 4.58 -5.51
C ASP A 66 -18.22 3.42 -4.56
N VAL A 67 -18.48 3.66 -3.26
CA VAL A 67 -18.24 2.68 -2.19
C VAL A 67 -19.24 1.51 -2.29
N PHE A 68 -20.47 1.75 -2.72
CA PHE A 68 -21.48 0.70 -2.83
C PHE A 68 -21.16 -0.25 -3.99
N ALA A 69 -20.76 0.29 -5.14
CA ALA A 69 -20.28 -0.52 -6.26
C ALA A 69 -19.05 -1.35 -5.84
N ALA A 70 -18.10 -0.75 -5.09
CA ALA A 70 -16.92 -1.46 -4.59
C ALA A 70 -17.28 -2.60 -3.61
N LEU A 71 -18.26 -2.39 -2.73
CA LEU A 71 -18.77 -3.41 -1.81
C LEU A 71 -19.47 -4.56 -2.54
N ASN A 72 -20.14 -4.27 -3.65
CA ASN A 72 -20.76 -5.26 -4.54
C ASN A 72 -19.75 -5.97 -5.45
N ASN A 73 -18.45 -5.73 -5.27
CA ASN A 73 -17.39 -6.29 -6.10
C ASN A 73 -17.47 -5.85 -7.56
N GLU A 74 -18.01 -4.69 -7.84
CA GLU A 74 -17.99 -4.07 -9.16
C GLU A 74 -16.67 -3.34 -9.42
N ASP A 75 -16.33 -3.14 -10.69
CA ASP A 75 -15.17 -2.34 -11.07
C ASP A 75 -15.45 -0.85 -10.83
N VAL A 76 -14.65 -0.23 -9.98
CA VAL A 76 -14.80 1.19 -9.63
C VAL A 76 -13.69 2.04 -10.25
N VAL A 77 -14.07 3.23 -10.68
CA VAL A 77 -13.13 4.28 -11.07
C VAL A 77 -12.80 5.12 -9.85
N ILE A 78 -11.53 5.19 -9.50
CA ILE A 78 -11.07 6.00 -8.37
C ILE A 78 -10.60 7.36 -8.90
N HIS A 79 -11.33 8.39 -8.54
CA HIS A 79 -10.92 9.78 -8.74
C HIS A 79 -10.14 10.24 -7.51
N ARG A 80 -9.06 10.98 -7.75
CA ARG A 80 -8.22 11.49 -6.67
C ARG A 80 -8.25 13.00 -6.66
N MET A 81 -8.50 13.60 -5.50
CA MET A 81 -8.37 15.04 -5.32
C MET A 81 -6.90 15.48 -5.50
N PRO A 82 -6.63 16.74 -5.84
CA PRO A 82 -5.28 17.26 -5.85
C PRO A 82 -4.59 17.06 -4.50
N GLY A 83 -3.34 16.60 -4.53
CA GLY A 83 -2.52 16.43 -3.34
C GLY A 83 -1.40 17.46 -3.27
N PHE A 84 -0.75 17.57 -2.10
CA PHE A 84 0.29 18.57 -1.82
C PHE A 84 1.71 18.00 -1.88
N GLY A 85 1.89 16.74 -2.34
CA GLY A 85 3.22 16.14 -2.38
C GLY A 85 3.27 14.76 -3.03
N ASN A 86 4.37 14.07 -2.76
CA ASN A 86 4.62 12.72 -3.24
C ASN A 86 5.01 11.81 -2.08
N PHE A 87 4.71 10.53 -2.20
CA PHE A 87 5.26 9.50 -1.31
C PHE A 87 6.76 9.39 -1.55
N LYS A 88 7.47 9.02 -0.48
CA LYS A 88 8.92 8.82 -0.47
C LYS A 88 9.23 7.38 -0.11
N ARG A 89 10.44 6.92 -0.44
CA ARG A 89 10.97 5.67 0.10
C ARG A 89 10.96 5.74 1.62
N ASN A 90 10.79 4.63 2.26
CA ASN A 90 10.61 4.47 3.71
C ASN A 90 9.31 5.05 4.31
N ASP A 91 8.45 5.71 3.54
CA ASP A 91 7.12 6.09 4.04
C ASP A 91 6.29 4.85 4.35
N ILE A 92 5.59 4.85 5.48
CA ILE A 92 4.64 3.79 5.80
C ILE A 92 3.29 4.15 5.16
N LEU A 93 2.85 3.33 4.22
CA LEU A 93 1.65 3.54 3.43
C LEU A 93 0.51 2.67 3.93
N VAL A 94 -0.70 3.23 3.95
CA VAL A 94 -1.96 2.51 4.15
C VAL A 94 -2.66 2.43 2.81
N PHE A 95 -3.10 1.23 2.43
CA PHE A 95 -3.73 0.98 1.13
C PHE A 95 -4.76 -0.15 1.21
N ASN A 96 -5.70 -0.17 0.28
CA ASN A 96 -6.56 -1.33 0.09
C ASN A 96 -5.78 -2.44 -0.61
N PHE A 97 -5.96 -3.67 -0.14
CA PHE A 97 -5.28 -4.81 -0.72
C PHE A 97 -5.65 -4.96 -2.21
N PRO A 98 -4.67 -5.16 -3.11
CA PRO A 98 -4.92 -5.12 -4.55
C PRO A 98 -5.52 -6.42 -5.12
N TYR A 99 -5.90 -7.39 -4.30
CA TYR A 99 -6.42 -8.68 -4.74
C TYR A 99 -7.57 -9.13 -3.88
N GLN A 100 -8.77 -9.21 -4.45
CA GLN A 100 -9.95 -9.71 -3.75
C GLN A 100 -9.83 -11.19 -3.44
N MET A 101 -10.37 -11.62 -2.29
CA MET A 101 -10.42 -13.01 -1.84
C MET A 101 -9.04 -13.70 -1.86
N ASN A 102 -7.95 -12.96 -1.66
CA ASN A 102 -6.56 -13.47 -1.76
C ASN A 102 -6.22 -14.18 -3.10
N ARG A 103 -6.94 -13.87 -4.16
CA ARG A 103 -6.67 -14.39 -5.52
C ARG A 103 -5.71 -13.46 -6.25
N TRP A 104 -4.43 -13.82 -6.29
CA TRP A 104 -3.36 -12.97 -6.85
C TRP A 104 -3.20 -13.09 -8.38
N ASP A 105 -4.21 -13.55 -9.06
CA ASP A 105 -4.25 -13.70 -10.52
C ASP A 105 -4.80 -12.47 -11.26
N SER A 106 -5.52 -11.60 -10.55
CA SER A 106 -6.17 -10.43 -11.13
C SER A 106 -6.20 -9.27 -10.16
N VAL A 107 -5.65 -8.12 -10.55
CA VAL A 107 -5.67 -6.89 -9.74
C VAL A 107 -7.10 -6.38 -9.64
N ARG A 108 -7.64 -6.37 -8.43
CA ARG A 108 -8.93 -5.78 -8.07
C ARG A 108 -8.89 -5.33 -6.61
N MET A 109 -9.27 -4.08 -6.36
CA MET A 109 -9.25 -3.50 -5.02
C MET A 109 -10.19 -4.26 -4.07
N ASP A 110 -9.64 -4.75 -2.94
CA ASP A 110 -10.46 -5.21 -1.83
C ASP A 110 -10.78 -4.02 -0.93
N VAL A 111 -12.00 -3.52 -1.01
CA VAL A 111 -12.42 -2.32 -0.25
C VAL A 111 -12.48 -2.57 1.25
N MET A 112 -12.65 -3.83 1.68
CA MET A 112 -12.75 -4.21 3.08
C MET A 112 -11.39 -4.50 3.73
N GLN A 113 -10.37 -4.82 2.93
CA GLN A 113 -9.04 -5.15 3.45
C GLN A 113 -8.07 -3.99 3.29
N TYR A 114 -7.60 -3.49 4.44
CA TYR A 114 -6.55 -2.46 4.49
C TYR A 114 -5.25 -3.07 4.96
N TYR A 115 -4.19 -2.78 4.22
CA TYR A 115 -2.83 -3.17 4.56
C TYR A 115 -2.00 -1.94 4.90
N VAL A 116 -1.02 -2.16 5.78
CA VAL A 116 -0.03 -1.15 6.15
C VAL A 116 1.34 -1.73 5.88
N LYS A 117 2.12 -1.11 5.00
CA LYS A 117 3.47 -1.55 4.61
C LYS A 117 4.38 -0.35 4.37
N ARG A 118 5.68 -0.57 4.42
CA ARG A 118 6.70 0.43 4.11
C ARG A 118 6.94 0.48 2.61
N CYS A 119 7.01 1.69 2.06
CA CYS A 119 7.37 1.95 0.67
C CYS A 119 8.86 1.69 0.46
N ILE A 120 9.21 0.70 -0.35
CA ILE A 120 10.60 0.36 -0.67
C ILE A 120 11.02 0.99 -1.99
N ALA A 121 10.16 0.90 -3.02
CA ALA A 121 10.48 1.48 -4.32
C ALA A 121 9.31 2.31 -4.88
N LEU A 122 9.68 3.40 -5.55
CA LEU A 122 8.80 4.39 -6.16
C LEU A 122 8.61 4.12 -7.66
N PRO A 123 7.59 4.73 -8.29
CA PRO A 123 7.43 4.69 -9.74
C PRO A 123 8.68 5.19 -10.47
N GLY A 124 9.26 4.36 -11.34
CA GLY A 124 10.48 4.63 -12.10
C GLY A 124 11.75 4.05 -11.49
N ASP A 125 11.70 3.54 -10.26
CA ASP A 125 12.83 2.85 -9.65
C ASP A 125 13.08 1.49 -10.30
N THR A 126 14.31 0.97 -10.16
CA THR A 126 14.63 -0.43 -10.42
C THR A 126 15.07 -1.05 -9.10
N LEU A 127 14.23 -1.97 -8.59
CA LEU A 127 14.44 -2.65 -7.32
C LEU A 127 15.20 -3.96 -7.53
N GLU A 128 16.12 -4.22 -6.62
CA GLU A 128 16.77 -5.53 -6.45
C GLU A 128 16.76 -5.91 -4.95
N ILE A 129 16.77 -7.22 -4.66
CA ILE A 129 17.21 -7.74 -3.36
C ILE A 129 18.48 -8.55 -3.63
N ARG A 130 19.56 -8.23 -2.94
CA ARG A 130 20.86 -8.91 -3.05
C ARG A 130 21.31 -9.37 -1.68
N GLY A 131 21.48 -10.68 -1.53
CA GLY A 131 21.82 -11.29 -0.25
C GLY A 131 20.80 -10.96 0.86
N GLY A 132 19.52 -10.76 0.53
CA GLY A 132 18.45 -10.38 1.48
C GLY A 132 18.28 -8.88 1.70
N PHE A 133 19.12 -8.01 1.09
CA PHE A 133 19.05 -6.54 1.29
C PHE A 133 18.44 -5.84 0.09
N TYR A 134 17.53 -4.90 0.37
CA TYR A 134 16.93 -4.04 -0.65
C TYR A 134 17.96 -3.08 -1.25
N LYS A 135 17.96 -2.98 -2.57
CA LYS A 135 18.78 -2.03 -3.34
C LYS A 135 17.94 -1.39 -4.44
N ILE A 136 18.11 -0.09 -4.62
CA ILE A 136 17.55 0.65 -5.75
C ILE A 136 18.72 1.14 -6.59
N ARG A 137 18.65 0.90 -7.90
CA ARG A 137 19.71 1.33 -8.81
C ARG A 137 19.89 2.85 -8.76
N GLY A 138 21.12 3.29 -8.50
CA GLY A 138 21.46 4.74 -8.39
C GLY A 138 20.97 5.40 -7.10
N CYS A 139 20.72 4.62 -6.04
CA CYS A 139 20.32 5.14 -4.73
C CYS A 139 21.03 4.38 -3.61
N ASP A 140 21.73 5.11 -2.74
CA ASP A 140 22.45 4.55 -1.59
C ASP A 140 21.65 4.67 -0.28
N GLU A 141 20.38 5.07 -0.37
CA GLU A 141 19.50 5.19 0.81
C GLU A 141 19.27 3.81 1.43
N GLN A 142 19.39 3.72 2.75
CA GLN A 142 19.01 2.51 3.50
C GLN A 142 17.49 2.33 3.46
N LEU A 143 17.03 1.21 2.92
CA LEU A 143 15.63 0.92 2.69
C LEU A 143 15.11 -0.12 3.68
N GLY A 144 13.89 0.11 4.18
CA GLY A 144 13.22 -0.86 5.03
C GLY A 144 13.85 -1.06 6.41
N ASN A 145 13.47 -2.13 7.08
CA ASN A 145 14.04 -2.53 8.37
C ASN A 145 15.32 -3.36 8.15
N HIS A 146 16.47 -2.74 8.39
CA HIS A 146 17.78 -3.38 8.19
C HIS A 146 17.99 -4.63 9.05
N ASN A 147 17.52 -4.63 10.30
CA ASN A 147 17.66 -5.78 11.18
C ASN A 147 16.87 -7.00 10.67
N ALA A 148 15.68 -6.77 10.12
CA ALA A 148 14.89 -7.84 9.52
C ALA A 148 15.53 -8.36 8.23
N GLN A 149 16.15 -7.48 7.42
CA GLN A 149 16.93 -7.87 6.25
C GLN A 149 18.15 -8.73 6.66
N TYR A 150 18.88 -8.28 7.66
CA TYR A 150 20.02 -9.03 8.21
C TYR A 150 19.60 -10.41 8.74
N TYR A 151 18.46 -10.48 9.43
CA TYR A 151 17.90 -11.75 9.89
C TYR A 151 17.64 -12.71 8.71
N ILE A 152 16.92 -12.25 7.67
CA ILE A 152 16.64 -13.05 6.48
C ILE A 152 17.92 -13.46 5.74
N ALA A 153 18.90 -12.55 5.65
CA ALA A 153 20.18 -12.81 4.99
C ALA A 153 20.96 -13.97 5.63
N ASN A 154 20.93 -14.07 6.97
CA ASN A 154 21.72 -15.03 7.72
C ASN A 154 20.94 -16.28 8.19
N LEU A 155 19.66 -16.39 7.91
CA LEU A 155 18.84 -17.53 8.33
C LEU A 155 19.13 -18.74 7.45
N GLU A 156 19.68 -19.83 7.98
CA GLU A 156 20.12 -20.97 7.16
C GLU A 156 18.99 -21.67 6.40
N HIS A 157 17.87 -21.94 7.06
CA HIS A 157 16.72 -22.67 6.49
C HIS A 157 15.41 -21.89 6.71
N PRO A 158 15.13 -20.84 5.89
CA PRO A 158 13.92 -20.02 6.07
C PRO A 158 12.62 -20.81 6.08
N GLU A 159 12.54 -21.91 5.31
CA GLU A 159 11.36 -22.75 5.19
C GLU A 159 11.00 -23.44 6.51
N GLN A 160 12.00 -23.81 7.31
CA GLN A 160 11.79 -24.42 8.63
C GLN A 160 11.15 -23.44 9.63
N HIS A 161 11.27 -22.15 9.36
CA HIS A 161 10.65 -21.06 10.14
C HIS A 161 9.32 -20.58 9.54
N GLY A 162 8.74 -21.35 8.59
CA GLY A 162 7.48 -21.01 7.94
C GLY A 162 7.58 -19.85 6.93
N ILE A 163 8.81 -19.48 6.53
CA ILE A 163 9.03 -18.38 5.59
C ILE A 163 8.99 -18.93 4.16
N VAL A 164 8.13 -18.37 3.33
CA VAL A 164 8.06 -18.69 1.90
C VAL A 164 9.23 -18.07 1.17
N VAL A 165 10.12 -18.91 0.61
CA VAL A 165 11.34 -18.45 -0.08
C VAL A 165 11.07 -17.96 -1.49
N GLY A 166 10.21 -18.64 -2.24
CA GLY A 166 9.84 -18.24 -3.59
C GLY A 166 9.02 -16.96 -3.61
N THR A 167 9.27 -16.12 -4.60
CA THR A 167 8.64 -14.80 -4.70
C THR A 167 7.95 -14.58 -6.05
N PHE A 168 7.19 -13.52 -6.15
CA PHE A 168 6.68 -12.99 -7.42
C PHE A 168 7.80 -12.93 -8.48
N PRO A 169 7.57 -13.31 -9.74
CA PRO A 169 6.29 -13.75 -10.32
C PRO A 169 6.05 -15.29 -10.26
N TYR A 170 6.77 -16.02 -9.42
CA TYR A 170 6.68 -17.49 -9.25
C TYR A 170 6.99 -18.27 -10.53
N ASP A 171 7.88 -17.76 -11.35
CA ASP A 171 8.34 -18.43 -12.57
C ASP A 171 9.70 -19.07 -12.35
N LYS A 172 9.84 -20.37 -12.70
CA LYS A 172 11.08 -21.14 -12.47
C LYS A 172 12.30 -20.60 -13.25
N GLN A 173 12.07 -19.98 -14.42
CA GLN A 173 13.17 -19.42 -15.22
C GLN A 173 13.66 -18.08 -14.67
N ILE A 174 12.77 -17.32 -14.03
CA ILE A 174 13.14 -16.08 -13.33
C ILE A 174 13.80 -16.42 -11.99
N GLY A 175 13.28 -17.40 -11.25
CA GLY A 175 13.90 -17.97 -10.06
C GLY A 175 14.12 -17.01 -8.89
N TRP A 176 13.33 -15.94 -8.79
CA TRP A 176 13.49 -14.96 -7.72
C TRP A 176 13.08 -15.51 -6.35
N THR A 177 13.86 -15.10 -5.34
CA THR A 177 13.67 -15.50 -3.95
C THR A 177 13.65 -14.27 -3.04
N ILE A 178 13.35 -14.50 -1.75
CA ILE A 178 13.41 -13.43 -0.74
C ILE A 178 14.82 -12.87 -0.53
N ARG A 179 15.88 -13.56 -0.98
CA ARG A 179 17.27 -13.13 -0.89
C ARG A 179 17.83 -12.60 -2.20
N GLU A 180 17.39 -13.14 -3.32
CA GLU A 180 17.85 -12.78 -4.66
C GLU A 180 16.63 -12.46 -5.52
N PHE A 181 16.37 -11.18 -5.73
CA PHE A 181 15.17 -10.68 -6.40
C PHE A 181 15.55 -9.55 -7.37
N GLY A 182 14.91 -9.53 -8.51
CA GLY A 182 15.13 -8.45 -9.48
C GLY A 182 16.23 -8.75 -10.50
N PRO A 183 16.60 -7.76 -11.32
CA PRO A 183 16.10 -6.38 -11.26
C PRO A 183 14.63 -6.25 -11.69
N LEU A 184 13.82 -5.57 -10.87
CA LEU A 184 12.41 -5.27 -11.15
C LEU A 184 12.24 -3.77 -11.40
N PRO A 185 12.04 -3.31 -12.64
CA PRO A 185 11.63 -1.95 -12.93
C PRO A 185 10.20 -1.70 -12.43
N ILE A 186 10.02 -0.67 -11.60
CA ILE A 186 8.71 -0.28 -11.06
C ILE A 186 8.05 0.69 -12.04
N PRO A 187 6.91 0.35 -12.65
CA PRO A 187 6.35 1.16 -13.71
C PRO A 187 5.91 2.54 -13.23
N LYS A 188 6.20 3.54 -14.06
CA LYS A 188 5.75 4.92 -13.92
C LYS A 188 4.77 5.26 -15.03
N LYS A 189 3.78 6.08 -14.73
CA LYS A 189 2.84 6.61 -15.75
C LYS A 189 3.60 7.23 -16.92
N GLY A 190 3.25 6.81 -18.14
CA GLY A 190 3.90 7.25 -19.38
C GLY A 190 5.15 6.46 -19.77
N GLN A 191 5.71 5.63 -18.90
CA GLN A 191 6.87 4.80 -19.20
C GLN A 191 6.51 3.73 -20.24
N ILE A 192 7.38 3.55 -21.24
CA ILE A 192 7.26 2.51 -22.26
C ILE A 192 8.20 1.35 -21.89
N VAL A 193 7.70 0.14 -21.95
CA VAL A 193 8.47 -1.09 -21.82
C VAL A 193 8.33 -1.93 -23.08
N MET A 194 9.45 -2.51 -23.53
CA MET A 194 9.43 -3.50 -24.62
C MET A 194 8.86 -4.81 -24.08
N MET A 195 7.96 -5.41 -24.85
CA MET A 195 7.30 -6.66 -24.45
C MET A 195 8.13 -7.85 -24.89
N ASN A 196 8.64 -8.57 -23.91
CA ASN A 196 9.29 -9.86 -24.04
C ASN A 196 8.67 -10.83 -23.02
N ARG A 197 9.12 -12.09 -23.00
CA ARG A 197 8.61 -13.11 -22.07
C ARG A 197 8.69 -12.64 -20.63
N THR A 198 9.85 -12.13 -20.18
CA THR A 198 10.05 -11.66 -18.80
C THR A 198 9.10 -10.52 -18.46
N ASN A 199 9.02 -9.48 -19.28
CA ASN A 199 8.14 -8.35 -19.04
C ASN A 199 6.65 -8.73 -19.11
N CYS A 200 6.29 -9.73 -19.93
CA CYS A 200 4.95 -10.30 -19.92
C CYS A 200 4.63 -10.93 -18.56
N LEU A 201 5.54 -11.72 -17.99
CA LEU A 201 5.34 -12.37 -16.69
C LEU A 201 5.26 -11.33 -15.55
N LEU A 202 6.17 -10.34 -15.55
CA LEU A 202 6.22 -9.31 -14.51
C LEU A 202 5.01 -8.37 -14.53
N TYR A 203 4.47 -8.06 -15.70
CA TYR A 203 3.47 -7.00 -15.84
C TYR A 203 2.09 -7.47 -16.29
N ARG A 204 1.88 -8.77 -16.53
CA ARG A 204 0.60 -9.30 -17.07
C ARG A 204 -0.63 -8.87 -16.27
N GLN A 205 -0.52 -8.86 -14.95
CA GLN A 205 -1.64 -8.50 -14.07
C GLN A 205 -1.93 -6.99 -14.13
N LEU A 206 -0.87 -6.16 -14.12
CA LEU A 206 -0.98 -4.71 -14.18
C LEU A 206 -1.53 -4.24 -15.53
N ILE A 207 -0.97 -4.76 -16.63
CA ILE A 207 -1.42 -4.44 -17.98
C ILE A 207 -2.84 -4.94 -18.21
N GLY A 208 -3.14 -6.16 -17.74
CA GLY A 208 -4.48 -6.73 -17.79
C GLY A 208 -5.51 -5.86 -17.07
N TRP A 209 -5.15 -5.36 -15.90
CA TRP A 209 -5.98 -4.45 -15.11
C TRP A 209 -6.17 -3.08 -15.77
N GLU A 210 -5.09 -2.47 -16.28
CA GLU A 210 -5.17 -1.17 -16.97
C GLU A 210 -6.01 -1.23 -18.26
N GLN A 211 -5.96 -2.35 -18.97
CA GLN A 211 -6.59 -2.49 -20.28
C GLN A 211 -7.91 -3.27 -20.27
N LYS A 212 -8.25 -3.89 -19.13
CA LYS A 212 -9.40 -4.80 -18.99
C LYS A 212 -9.35 -5.94 -20.03
N LYS A 213 -8.12 -6.39 -20.37
CA LYS A 213 -7.81 -7.44 -21.35
C LYS A 213 -6.75 -8.38 -20.80
N LYS A 214 -6.83 -9.66 -21.14
CA LYS A 214 -5.80 -10.62 -20.74
C LYS A 214 -4.53 -10.43 -21.57
N LEU A 215 -3.37 -10.33 -20.89
CA LEU A 215 -2.05 -10.40 -21.50
C LEU A 215 -1.55 -11.83 -21.41
N ARG A 216 -1.12 -12.41 -22.53
CA ARG A 216 -0.67 -13.80 -22.62
C ARG A 216 0.42 -13.98 -23.69
N ILE A 217 1.13 -15.08 -23.59
CA ILE A 217 2.05 -15.54 -24.63
C ILE A 217 1.30 -16.57 -25.46
N LYS A 218 1.24 -16.35 -26.77
CA LYS A 218 0.65 -17.26 -27.76
C LYS A 218 1.59 -17.38 -28.96
N ASP A 219 1.96 -18.58 -29.33
CA ASP A 219 2.85 -18.88 -30.48
C ASP A 219 4.17 -18.05 -30.46
N GLY A 220 4.74 -17.86 -29.25
CA GLY A 220 5.96 -17.07 -29.06
C GLY A 220 5.75 -15.54 -29.08
N GLN A 221 4.55 -15.06 -29.37
CA GLN A 221 4.20 -13.64 -29.42
C GLN A 221 3.47 -13.19 -28.14
N ILE A 222 3.63 -11.91 -27.78
CA ILE A 222 2.91 -11.31 -26.66
C ILE A 222 1.60 -10.71 -27.18
N VAL A 223 0.47 -11.22 -26.66
CA VAL A 223 -0.87 -10.87 -27.12
C VAL A 223 -1.68 -10.24 -26.00
N LEU A 224 -2.23 -9.05 -26.23
CA LEU A 224 -3.14 -8.34 -25.35
C LEU A 224 -4.57 -8.38 -25.93
N GLY A 225 -5.44 -9.17 -25.31
CA GLY A 225 -6.72 -9.51 -25.95
C GLY A 225 -6.46 -10.32 -27.24
N ASP A 226 -6.79 -9.73 -28.38
CA ASP A 226 -6.59 -10.33 -29.70
C ASP A 226 -5.49 -9.65 -30.54
N SER A 227 -4.77 -8.69 -29.95
CA SER A 227 -3.75 -7.91 -30.65
C SER A 227 -2.35 -8.25 -30.16
N VAL A 228 -1.43 -8.51 -31.11
CA VAL A 228 0.00 -8.65 -30.84
C VAL A 228 0.58 -7.30 -30.45
N ILE A 229 1.35 -7.25 -29.37
CA ILE A 229 2.03 -6.03 -28.90
C ILE A 229 3.53 -6.27 -28.74
N THR A 230 4.34 -5.30 -29.16
CA THR A 230 5.79 -5.29 -29.01
C THR A 230 6.26 -4.35 -27.90
N GLN A 231 5.43 -3.43 -27.50
CA GLN A 231 5.68 -2.47 -26.42
C GLN A 231 4.38 -2.11 -25.70
N TYR A 232 4.52 -1.62 -24.47
CA TYR A 232 3.40 -1.14 -23.67
C TYR A 232 3.74 0.17 -22.96
N ARG A 233 2.84 1.15 -23.00
CA ARG A 233 2.93 2.41 -22.27
C ARG A 233 2.02 2.36 -21.04
N PHE A 234 2.61 2.38 -19.86
CA PHE A 234 1.88 2.37 -18.61
C PHE A 234 1.01 3.63 -18.44
N LYS A 235 -0.22 3.44 -18.00
CA LYS A 235 -1.18 4.53 -17.75
C LYS A 235 -1.15 5.03 -16.32
N LYS A 236 -0.58 4.24 -15.39
CA LYS A 236 -0.61 4.46 -13.94
C LYS A 236 0.77 4.33 -13.30
N ASN A 237 0.87 4.79 -12.05
CA ASN A 237 2.06 4.63 -11.21
C ASN A 237 1.91 3.39 -10.32
N TYR A 238 3.04 2.75 -10.04
CA TYR A 238 3.10 1.58 -9.15
C TYR A 238 4.19 1.74 -8.11
N TYR A 239 4.03 1.05 -6.99
CA TYR A 239 4.95 1.07 -5.86
C TYR A 239 5.30 -0.36 -5.47
N PHE A 240 6.46 -0.54 -4.84
CA PHE A 240 6.82 -1.77 -4.17
C PHE A 240 6.85 -1.52 -2.67
N VAL A 241 6.14 -2.34 -1.91
CA VAL A 241 6.00 -2.18 -0.46
C VAL A 241 6.38 -3.45 0.27
N SER A 242 6.94 -3.32 1.48
CA SER A 242 7.31 -4.45 2.32
C SER A 242 6.96 -4.21 3.79
N GLY A 243 6.70 -5.29 4.52
CA GLY A 243 6.60 -5.21 5.97
C GLY A 243 7.95 -5.07 6.65
N ASP A 244 7.99 -4.38 7.79
CA ASP A 244 9.20 -4.26 8.60
C ASP A 244 9.59 -5.59 9.27
N ASN A 245 8.60 -6.44 9.57
CA ASN A 245 8.82 -7.83 9.98
C ASN A 245 8.85 -8.74 8.74
N MET A 246 10.00 -8.77 8.05
CA MET A 246 10.13 -9.46 6.78
C MET A 246 9.85 -10.96 6.85
N ALA A 247 10.07 -11.59 7.99
CA ALA A 247 9.82 -13.02 8.20
C ALA A 247 8.32 -13.34 8.28
N ASN A 248 7.49 -12.38 8.75
CA ASN A 248 6.05 -12.54 8.89
C ASN A 248 5.30 -11.40 8.20
N SER A 249 5.51 -11.25 6.90
CA SER A 249 4.84 -10.21 6.12
C SER A 249 4.45 -10.70 4.75
N GLN A 250 3.16 -10.60 4.45
CA GLN A 250 2.62 -10.76 3.12
C GLN A 250 2.64 -9.40 2.40
N ASP A 251 3.58 -9.22 1.47
CA ASP A 251 3.85 -7.93 0.82
C ASP A 251 4.24 -8.08 -0.66
N SER A 252 4.72 -7.02 -1.28
CA SER A 252 5.04 -6.98 -2.72
C SER A 252 6.05 -8.01 -3.17
N ARG A 253 6.86 -8.58 -2.28
CA ARG A 253 7.73 -9.71 -2.61
C ARG A 253 6.94 -10.92 -3.10
N TYR A 254 5.69 -11.05 -2.66
CA TYR A 254 4.83 -12.20 -2.95
C TYR A 254 3.73 -11.90 -3.96
N TRP A 255 3.04 -10.78 -3.83
CA TRP A 255 1.90 -10.46 -4.69
C TRP A 255 2.20 -9.42 -5.78
N GLY A 256 3.43 -8.84 -5.83
CA GLY A 256 3.87 -7.92 -6.86
C GLY A 256 3.64 -6.44 -6.51
N MET A 257 3.33 -5.60 -7.48
CA MET A 257 3.36 -4.14 -7.35
C MET A 257 1.99 -3.57 -6.98
N LEU A 258 2.02 -2.52 -6.13
CA LEU A 258 0.85 -1.81 -5.63
C LEU A 258 0.47 -0.64 -6.56
N PRO A 259 -0.75 -0.59 -7.12
CA PRO A 259 -1.23 0.58 -7.85
C PRO A 259 -1.37 1.81 -6.94
N GLU A 260 -0.93 2.98 -7.41
CA GLU A 260 -1.06 4.26 -6.66
C GLU A 260 -2.50 4.55 -6.24
N GLU A 261 -3.47 4.18 -7.07
CA GLU A 261 -4.89 4.43 -6.83
C GLU A 261 -5.42 3.74 -5.56
N TYR A 262 -4.80 2.63 -5.15
CA TYR A 262 -5.24 1.89 -3.96
C TYR A 262 -4.63 2.42 -2.66
N ILE A 263 -3.64 3.33 -2.74
CA ILE A 263 -3.03 3.94 -1.55
C ILE A 263 -4.00 4.96 -0.94
N VAL A 264 -4.35 4.78 0.32
CA VAL A 264 -5.18 5.71 1.11
C VAL A 264 -4.37 6.95 1.50
N GLY A 265 -3.16 6.73 2.03
CA GLY A 265 -2.30 7.80 2.51
C GLY A 265 -1.08 7.28 3.26
N LYS A 266 -0.36 8.22 3.87
CA LYS A 266 0.85 7.95 4.67
C LYS A 266 0.52 7.95 6.16
N ALA A 267 0.93 6.91 6.88
CA ALA A 267 0.91 6.88 8.35
C ALA A 267 1.89 7.93 8.90
N SER A 268 1.42 8.77 9.80
CA SER A 268 2.19 9.91 10.32
C SER A 268 2.52 9.81 11.80
N ARG A 269 1.56 9.39 12.62
CA ARG A 269 1.70 9.26 14.07
C ARG A 269 0.92 8.07 14.59
N ILE A 270 1.39 7.49 15.70
CA ILE A 270 0.61 6.61 16.57
C ILE A 270 -0.10 7.55 17.53
N TRP A 271 -1.41 7.72 17.42
CA TRP A 271 -2.14 8.63 18.30
C TRP A 271 -2.65 7.94 19.57
N TYR A 272 -2.80 6.59 19.53
CA TYR A 272 -3.14 5.75 20.66
C TYR A 272 -2.50 4.37 20.49
N SER A 273 -2.16 3.71 21.58
CA SER A 273 -1.62 2.35 21.60
C SER A 273 -2.08 1.62 22.85
N GLU A 274 -2.56 0.41 22.67
CA GLU A 274 -2.97 -0.49 23.75
C GLU A 274 -2.37 -1.88 23.56
N ASP A 275 -2.08 -2.54 24.65
CA ASP A 275 -1.64 -3.94 24.61
C ASP A 275 -2.84 -4.84 24.37
N LYS A 276 -2.72 -5.76 23.40
CA LYS A 276 -3.82 -6.63 22.98
C LYS A 276 -4.32 -7.58 24.08
N PHE A 277 -3.42 -8.01 24.95
CA PHE A 277 -3.72 -9.02 25.97
C PHE A 277 -4.14 -8.40 27.30
N THR A 278 -3.48 -7.30 27.68
CA THR A 278 -3.73 -6.64 28.96
C THR A 278 -4.68 -5.45 28.86
N GLU A 279 -5.00 -5.01 27.62
CA GLU A 279 -5.80 -3.81 27.30
C GLU A 279 -5.27 -2.51 27.92
N LYS A 280 -4.03 -2.56 28.46
CA LYS A 280 -3.40 -1.39 29.07
C LYS A 280 -2.79 -0.46 28.02
N PRO A 281 -2.93 0.87 28.18
CA PRO A 281 -2.29 1.83 27.28
C PRO A 281 -0.77 1.71 27.31
N ARG A 282 -0.14 1.71 26.14
CA ARG A 282 1.32 1.81 25.98
C ARG A 282 1.72 3.28 25.87
N TRP A 283 1.81 3.97 27.01
CA TRP A 283 2.04 5.41 27.07
C TRP A 283 3.25 5.91 26.29
N ASN A 284 4.34 5.12 26.23
CA ASN A 284 5.56 5.44 25.50
C ASN A 284 5.39 5.41 23.97
N ARG A 285 4.24 4.95 23.46
CA ARG A 285 3.91 4.91 22.03
C ARG A 285 2.88 5.96 21.61
N ILE A 286 2.13 6.50 22.59
CA ILE A 286 1.07 7.49 22.31
C ILE A 286 1.69 8.79 21.80
N MET A 287 1.12 9.37 20.74
CA MET A 287 1.58 10.55 20.02
C MET A 287 2.97 10.41 19.35
N LYS A 288 3.53 9.20 19.32
CA LYS A 288 4.83 8.93 18.68
C LYS A 288 4.76 9.16 17.17
N LYS A 289 5.72 9.92 16.64
CA LYS A 289 5.89 10.08 15.20
C LYS A 289 6.40 8.77 14.59
N ILE A 290 5.81 8.37 13.49
CA ILE A 290 6.23 7.20 12.72
C ILE A 290 7.40 7.62 11.81
N LYS A 291 8.48 6.82 11.85
CA LYS A 291 9.70 7.04 11.03
C LYS A 291 9.81 5.94 9.98
#